data_1c9a882ff2c4720334bfca1cde575f71
#
_entry.id   1c9a882ff2c4720334bfca1cde575f71
#
_cell.length_a   1.000
_cell.length_b   1.000
_cell.length_c   1.000
_cell.angle_alpha   90.00
_cell.angle_beta   90.00
_cell.angle_gamma   90.00
#
_symmetry.space_group_name_H-M   'P 1'
#
loop_
_entity.id
_entity.type
_entity.pdbx_description
1 polymer ?
#
loop_
_entity_poly.entity_id
_entity_poly.type
_entity_poly.pdbx_seq_one_letter_code
_entity_poly.pdbx_strand_id
1 'polypeptide(L)'
;MKTRFTAPLFGAAIALLSVAVTTQTATAATATKIIFPKGSYCASYSGNFSKSKTYSLYLLKNQDFEVKAANMEDGIHIRDARGVLRGQWIDDNTYRIHTRTKGLHYVTVRSPYGDQQVEFCAY
;
A
#
# COMPACT_ATOMS: atom_id res chain seq x y z
N MET A 1 57.11 -48.82 6.29
CA MET A 1 56.79 -47.93 6.02
C MET A 1 55.59 -47.56 6.14
N LYS A 2 55.11 -46.72 6.50
CA LYS A 2 54.00 -46.43 6.62
C LYS A 2 53.62 -45.27 6.21
N THR A 3 52.78 -45.10 5.47
CA THR A 3 52.34 -43.97 5.04
C THR A 3 51.29 -43.50 5.80
N ARG A 4 51.35 -42.45 6.16
CA ARG A 4 50.45 -41.91 6.82
C ARG A 4 49.69 -41.07 6.09
N PHE A 5 48.54 -41.14 5.95
CA PHE A 5 47.72 -40.30 5.35
C PHE A 5 47.10 -39.45 6.24
N THR A 6 47.50 -38.35 6.38
CA THR A 6 46.73 -37.36 6.95
C THR A 6 45.70 -37.04 6.01
N ALA A 7 44.62 -37.49 6.21
CA ALA A 7 43.51 -36.98 5.52
C ALA A 7 43.39 -35.55 5.77
N PRO A 8 43.42 -34.78 4.77
CA PRO A 8 43.24 -33.39 4.99
C PRO A 8 41.86 -33.21 5.44
N LEU A 9 41.77 -32.69 6.54
CA LEU A 9 40.59 -32.25 6.97
C LEU A 9 40.20 -31.18 6.15
N PHE A 10 39.41 -31.44 5.21
CA PHE A 10 38.78 -30.39 4.63
C PHE A 10 37.82 -29.92 5.57
N GLY A 11 38.17 -29.01 6.25
CA GLY A 11 37.20 -28.17 6.79
C GLY A 11 36.36 -27.73 5.67
N ALA A 12 35.30 -28.33 5.51
CA ALA A 12 34.33 -27.77 4.69
C ALA A 12 34.05 -26.41 5.24
N ALA A 13 34.59 -25.48 4.63
CA ALA A 13 34.14 -24.17 4.88
C ALA A 13 32.75 -24.17 4.33
N ILE A 14 31.85 -24.46 5.16
CA ILE A 14 30.52 -24.18 4.87
C ILE A 14 30.47 -22.69 4.84
N ALA A 15 30.58 -22.20 3.70
CA ALA A 15 30.20 -20.86 3.51
C ALA A 15 28.73 -20.84 3.81
N LEU A 16 28.44 -20.53 5.02
CA LEU A 16 27.13 -20.13 5.33
C LEU A 16 26.89 -18.91 4.51
N LEU A 17 26.38 -19.16 3.35
CA LEU A 17 25.72 -18.13 2.70
C LEU A 17 24.54 -17.81 3.56
N SER A 18 24.80 -17.01 4.52
CA SER A 18 23.69 -16.32 5.08
C SER A 18 23.14 -15.49 3.95
N VAL A 19 22.22 -16.05 3.27
CA VAL A 19 21.38 -15.25 2.45
C VAL A 19 20.75 -14.30 3.41
N ALA A 20 21.30 -13.14 3.45
CA ALA A 20 20.60 -12.06 4.05
C ALA A 20 19.38 -11.89 3.19
N VAL A 21 18.34 -12.53 3.61
CA VAL A 21 17.05 -12.19 3.10
C VAL A 21 16.84 -10.79 3.59
N THR A 22 17.26 -9.85 2.80
CA THR A 22 16.74 -8.55 2.95
C THR A 22 15.28 -8.70 2.61
N THR A 23 14.51 -8.98 3.61
CA THR A 23 13.13 -8.67 3.51
C THR A 23 13.12 -7.19 3.26
N GLN A 24 13.00 -6.85 2.02
CA GLN A 24 12.48 -5.56 1.74
C GLN A 24 11.08 -5.62 2.29
N THR A 25 10.98 -5.32 3.56
CA THR A 25 9.75 -4.74 3.98
C THR A 25 9.61 -3.58 3.04
N ALA A 26 8.77 -3.75 2.04
CA ALA A 26 8.26 -2.60 1.39
C ALA A 26 7.86 -1.74 2.56
N THR A 27 8.71 -0.79 2.85
CA THR A 27 8.38 0.17 3.84
C THR A 27 7.03 0.63 3.40
N ALA A 28 6.02 0.18 4.11
CA ALA A 28 4.76 0.83 4.05
C ALA A 28 5.14 2.25 4.39
N ALA A 29 5.55 2.96 3.37
CA ALA A 29 5.98 4.30 3.50
C ALA A 29 4.84 4.93 4.21
N THR A 30 5.08 5.31 5.40
CA THR A 30 4.22 5.97 6.32
C THR A 30 2.85 6.30 5.74
N ALA A 31 2.00 5.29 5.67
CA ALA A 31 0.64 5.50 5.24
C ALA A 31 -0.05 6.38 6.28
N THR A 32 -0.65 7.45 5.81
CA THR A 32 -1.43 8.31 6.69
C THR A 32 -2.75 7.62 6.97
N LYS A 33 -3.06 7.44 8.24
CA LYS A 33 -4.34 6.84 8.60
C LYS A 33 -5.46 7.81 8.35
N ILE A 34 -6.49 7.37 7.63
CA ILE A 34 -7.69 8.17 7.42
C ILE A 34 -8.53 8.11 8.69
N ILE A 35 -8.84 9.27 9.25
CA ILE A 35 -9.65 9.39 10.44
C ILE A 35 -10.88 10.19 10.08
N PHE A 36 -12.04 9.59 10.23
CA PHE A 36 -13.30 10.28 9.98
C PHE A 36 -13.69 11.10 11.20
N PRO A 37 -14.03 12.37 11.03
CA PRO A 37 -14.56 13.14 12.13
C PRO A 37 -15.81 12.48 12.71
N LYS A 38 -16.03 12.64 13.99
CA LYS A 38 -17.18 12.04 14.65
C LYS A 38 -18.48 12.46 13.97
N GLY A 39 -19.29 11.47 13.60
CA GLY A 39 -20.56 11.73 12.93
C GLY A 39 -20.44 11.98 11.42
N SER A 40 -19.25 11.84 10.85
CA SER A 40 -19.04 12.03 9.42
C SER A 40 -18.62 10.74 8.74
N TYR A 41 -19.09 10.55 7.52
CA TYR A 41 -18.65 9.44 6.66
C TYR A 41 -17.49 9.84 5.77
N CYS A 42 -17.06 11.10 5.83
CA CYS A 42 -16.03 11.65 4.96
C CYS A 42 -14.92 12.32 5.75
N ALA A 43 -13.71 12.26 5.20
CA ALA A 43 -12.55 12.95 5.74
C ALA A 43 -11.77 13.58 4.59
N SER A 44 -11.30 14.80 4.76
CA SER A 44 -10.58 15.55 3.72
C SER A 44 -9.14 15.76 4.10
N TYR A 45 -8.26 15.64 3.12
CA TYR A 45 -6.83 15.85 3.29
C TYR A 45 -6.31 16.75 2.17
N SER A 46 -5.47 17.68 2.53
CA SER A 46 -4.83 18.57 1.57
C SER A 46 -3.34 18.30 1.52
N GLY A 47 -2.74 18.50 0.39
CA GLY A 47 -1.31 18.34 0.24
C GLY A 47 -0.87 18.41 -1.21
N ASN A 48 0.43 18.22 -1.40
CA ASN A 48 1.00 18.14 -2.73
C ASN A 48 1.07 16.68 -3.14
N PHE A 49 0.32 16.34 -4.18
CA PHE A 49 0.23 14.96 -4.67
C PHE A 49 1.10 14.71 -5.90
N SER A 50 2.04 15.59 -6.22
CA SER A 50 2.98 15.35 -7.33
C SER A 50 3.82 14.10 -7.08
N LYS A 51 4.07 13.82 -5.80
CA LYS A 51 4.57 12.52 -5.37
C LYS A 51 3.41 11.75 -4.77
N SER A 52 3.38 10.46 -4.98
CA SER A 52 2.32 9.62 -4.44
C SER A 52 2.24 9.72 -2.93
N LYS A 53 1.03 9.82 -2.42
CA LYS A 53 0.75 9.71 -0.99
C LYS A 53 -0.13 8.50 -0.75
N THR A 54 0.19 7.75 0.28
CA THR A 54 -0.57 6.56 0.65
C THR A 54 -1.31 6.80 1.94
N TYR A 55 -2.57 6.38 1.93
CA TYR A 55 -3.46 6.47 3.08
C TYR A 55 -3.92 5.06 3.44
N SER A 56 -4.26 4.86 4.69
CA SER A 56 -4.78 3.58 5.15
C SER A 56 -6.08 3.76 5.92
N LEU A 57 -6.97 2.79 5.80
CA LEU A 57 -8.19 2.76 6.58
C LEU A 57 -8.73 1.34 6.64
N TYR A 58 -9.51 1.08 7.69
CA TYR A 58 -10.19 -0.20 7.86
C TYR A 58 -11.59 -0.09 7.27
N LEU A 59 -11.93 -0.99 6.36
CA LEU A 59 -13.24 -1.03 5.74
C LEU A 59 -13.91 -2.38 6.00
N LEU A 60 -15.22 -2.37 6.04
CA LEU A 60 -16.01 -3.58 6.14
C LEU A 60 -16.20 -4.16 4.75
N LYS A 61 -16.61 -5.41 4.68
CA LYS A 61 -16.99 -6.05 3.42
C LYS A 61 -18.30 -5.47 2.92
N ASN A 62 -18.45 -5.36 1.62
CA ASN A 62 -19.67 -4.85 0.96
C ASN A 62 -19.97 -3.38 1.30
N GLN A 63 -18.94 -2.61 1.48
CA GLN A 63 -19.03 -1.19 1.75
C GLN A 63 -18.63 -0.41 0.49
N ASP A 64 -19.29 0.70 0.22
CA ASP A 64 -18.88 1.60 -0.85
C ASP A 64 -17.90 2.61 -0.28
N PHE A 65 -16.79 2.77 -0.99
CA PHE A 65 -15.77 3.72 -0.61
C PHE A 65 -15.48 4.61 -1.82
N GLU A 66 -15.48 5.92 -1.60
CA GLU A 66 -15.27 6.89 -2.66
C GLU A 66 -14.07 7.78 -2.37
N VAL A 67 -13.30 8.03 -3.42
CA VAL A 67 -12.22 9.02 -3.40
C VAL A 67 -12.64 10.14 -4.32
N LYS A 68 -12.78 11.34 -3.76
CA LYS A 68 -13.22 12.52 -4.51
C LYS A 68 -12.07 13.49 -4.62
N ALA A 69 -11.67 13.78 -5.83
CA ALA A 69 -10.60 14.71 -6.09
C ALA A 69 -10.59 15.12 -7.55
N ALA A 70 -10.30 16.39 -7.81
CA ALA A 70 -10.18 16.87 -9.17
C ALA A 70 -8.84 16.42 -9.77
N ASN A 71 -8.83 16.23 -11.09
CA ASN A 71 -7.59 15.99 -11.84
C ASN A 71 -6.73 14.81 -11.38
N MET A 72 -7.39 13.74 -10.98
CA MET A 72 -6.69 12.52 -10.54
C MET A 72 -6.99 11.30 -11.41
N GLU A 73 -7.26 11.51 -12.69
CA GLU A 73 -7.38 10.42 -13.63
C GLU A 73 -6.13 9.56 -13.53
N ASP A 74 -6.25 8.27 -13.47
CA ASP A 74 -5.13 7.33 -13.36
C ASP A 74 -4.25 7.48 -12.11
N GLY A 75 -4.58 8.37 -11.21
CA GLY A 75 -3.77 8.65 -10.02
C GLY A 75 -4.26 7.98 -8.75
N ILE A 76 -5.31 7.18 -8.81
CA ILE A 76 -5.87 6.53 -7.62
C ILE A 76 -5.70 5.02 -7.73
N HIS A 77 -5.03 4.44 -6.72
CA HIS A 77 -4.83 3.00 -6.64
C HIS A 77 -5.22 2.51 -5.27
N ILE A 78 -6.04 1.48 -5.21
CA ILE A 78 -6.54 0.94 -3.95
C ILE A 78 -6.16 -0.53 -3.88
N ARG A 79 -5.73 -0.96 -2.70
CA ARG A 79 -5.36 -2.35 -2.44
C ARG A 79 -5.98 -2.81 -1.13
N ASP A 80 -6.37 -4.07 -1.11
CA ASP A 80 -6.77 -4.77 0.10
C ASP A 80 -5.85 -5.98 0.34
N ALA A 81 -6.20 -6.86 1.26
CA ALA A 81 -5.39 -8.05 1.55
C ALA A 81 -5.25 -9.00 0.36
N ARG A 82 -6.17 -8.92 -0.61
CA ARG A 82 -6.16 -9.78 -1.80
C ARG A 82 -5.42 -9.15 -2.97
N GLY A 83 -4.96 -7.92 -2.84
CA GLY A 83 -4.25 -7.21 -3.89
C GLY A 83 -5.00 -6.00 -4.41
N VAL A 84 -4.77 -5.66 -5.67
CA VAL A 84 -5.35 -4.48 -6.29
C VAL A 84 -6.87 -4.63 -6.36
N LEU A 85 -7.57 -3.58 -5.91
CA LEU A 85 -9.01 -3.50 -5.97
C LEU A 85 -9.39 -2.42 -6.97
N ARG A 86 -10.07 -2.82 -8.02
CA ARG A 86 -10.46 -1.90 -9.08
C ARG A 86 -11.83 -1.34 -8.82
N GLY A 87 -11.98 -0.06 -9.12
CA GLY A 87 -13.24 0.64 -8.99
C GLY A 87 -13.68 1.24 -10.31
N GLN A 88 -14.59 2.18 -10.20
CA GLN A 88 -15.17 2.88 -11.35
C GLN A 88 -15.19 4.36 -11.08
N TRP A 89 -14.91 5.14 -12.13
CA TRP A 89 -15.17 6.57 -12.09
C TRP A 89 -16.66 6.76 -12.31
N ILE A 90 -17.34 7.31 -11.29
CA ILE A 90 -18.79 7.55 -11.40
C ILE A 90 -19.07 8.95 -11.90
N ASP A 91 -18.10 9.83 -11.83
CA ASP A 91 -18.09 11.12 -12.51
C ASP A 91 -16.62 11.55 -12.67
N ASP A 92 -16.36 12.75 -13.16
CA ASP A 92 -14.99 13.20 -13.44
C ASP A 92 -14.13 13.31 -12.20
N ASN A 93 -14.72 13.39 -11.04
CA ASN A 93 -14.01 13.66 -9.79
C ASN A 93 -14.21 12.61 -8.71
N THR A 94 -14.94 11.54 -8.98
CA THR A 94 -15.29 10.54 -7.97
C THR A 94 -14.96 9.14 -8.44
N TYR A 95 -14.06 8.50 -7.73
CA TYR A 95 -13.69 7.10 -7.96
C TYR A 95 -14.30 6.25 -6.85
N ARG A 96 -15.09 5.26 -7.22
CA ARG A 96 -15.78 4.39 -6.25
C ARG A 96 -15.32 2.97 -6.35
N ILE A 97 -15.10 2.34 -5.20
CA ILE A 97 -14.92 0.91 -5.09
C ILE A 97 -16.01 0.31 -4.21
N HIS A 98 -16.30 -0.95 -4.45
CA HIS A 98 -17.12 -1.76 -3.56
C HIS A 98 -16.20 -2.78 -2.89
N THR A 99 -16.14 -2.77 -1.57
CA THR A 99 -15.19 -3.62 -0.86
C THR A 99 -15.58 -5.09 -0.97
N ARG A 100 -14.58 -5.93 -1.16
CA ARG A 100 -14.75 -7.38 -1.26
C ARG A 100 -14.23 -8.11 -0.03
N THR A 101 -13.44 -7.42 0.80
CA THR A 101 -12.89 -7.99 2.03
C THR A 101 -13.03 -7.00 3.17
N LYS A 102 -13.14 -7.52 4.38
CA LYS A 102 -13.09 -6.74 5.59
C LYS A 102 -11.63 -6.62 5.99
N GLY A 103 -11.20 -5.45 6.36
CA GLY A 103 -9.84 -5.25 6.85
C GLY A 103 -9.19 -3.98 6.36
N LEU A 104 -7.87 -3.96 6.46
CA LEU A 104 -7.08 -2.79 6.12
C LEU A 104 -7.00 -2.61 4.60
N HIS A 105 -7.24 -1.40 4.17
CA HIS A 105 -7.14 -0.98 2.79
C HIS A 105 -6.12 0.14 2.67
N TYR A 106 -5.40 0.17 1.55
CA TYR A 106 -4.45 1.23 1.25
C TYR A 106 -4.88 1.97 0.00
N VAL A 107 -4.86 3.28 0.08
CA VAL A 107 -5.22 4.15 -1.04
C VAL A 107 -4.00 5.00 -1.38
N THR A 108 -3.52 4.89 -2.60
CA THR A 108 -2.42 5.71 -3.08
C THR A 108 -2.99 6.74 -4.05
N VAL A 109 -2.66 7.99 -3.82
CA VAL A 109 -3.16 9.13 -4.58
C VAL A 109 -2.00 9.89 -5.18
N ARG A 110 -2.12 10.21 -6.46
CA ARG A 110 -1.11 10.99 -7.17
C ARG A 110 -1.80 11.92 -8.15
N SER A 111 -1.31 13.15 -8.24
CA SER A 111 -1.78 14.12 -9.22
C SER A 111 -0.61 14.92 -9.77
N PRO A 112 -0.52 15.11 -11.09
CA PRO A 112 0.54 15.92 -11.68
C PRO A 112 0.39 17.42 -11.38
N TYR A 113 -0.75 17.83 -10.87
CA TYR A 113 -1.03 19.25 -10.66
C TYR A 113 -0.60 19.78 -9.29
N GLY A 114 0.05 18.97 -8.47
CA GLY A 114 0.64 19.42 -7.22
C GLY A 114 -0.35 19.55 -6.07
N ASP A 115 -0.56 20.76 -5.60
CA ASP A 115 -1.40 20.98 -4.41
C ASP A 115 -2.87 20.75 -4.71
N GLN A 116 -3.48 19.85 -3.96
CA GLN A 116 -4.85 19.43 -4.13
C GLN A 116 -5.48 19.04 -2.82
N GLN A 117 -6.80 18.90 -2.84
CA GLN A 117 -7.56 18.37 -1.74
C GLN A 117 -8.21 17.07 -2.18
N VAL A 118 -8.15 16.05 -1.35
CA VAL A 118 -8.81 14.79 -1.59
C VAL A 118 -9.78 14.52 -0.46
N GLU A 119 -10.96 14.01 -0.79
CA GLU A 119 -11.94 13.61 0.19
C GLU A 119 -12.19 12.11 0.08
N PHE A 120 -12.14 11.43 1.21
CA PHE A 120 -12.43 10.01 1.31
C PHE A 120 -13.75 9.82 2.02
N CYS A 121 -14.66 9.08 1.42
CA CYS A 121 -15.98 8.81 2.00
C CYS A 121 -16.25 7.30 2.02
N ALA A 122 -16.70 6.78 3.17
CA ALA A 122 -17.05 5.39 3.33
C ALA A 122 -18.53 5.27 3.74
N TYR A 123 -19.30 4.52 2.98
CA TYR A 123 -20.75 4.38 3.19
C TYR A 123 -21.14 2.96 3.60
#